data_525a3224a8a4763931a7ea2f14d09cc8
#
_entry.id   525a3224a8a4763931a7ea2f14d09cc8
#
_cell.length_a   1.000
_cell.length_b   1.000
_cell.length_c   1.000
_cell.angle_alpha   90.00
_cell.angle_beta   90.00
_cell.angle_gamma   90.00
#
_symmetry.space_group_name_H-M   'P 1'
#
loop_
_entity.id
_entity.type
_entity.pdbx_description
1 polymer ?
#
loop_
_entity_poly.entity_id
_entity_poly.type
_entity_poly.pdbx_seq_one_letter_code
_entity_poly.pdbx_strand_id
1 'polypeptide(L)'
;ANTDLATSYFHFFEQEVGFIVNGEPYLNYSLHHWINDGLMAIFFFVVGLELKREFIGGELADIRNTILPIGAAIGGMIIPALIYLCLNIGTAQSMGWGIPMATDIAFALGVVYLLGDKVPVSAKVFLTTLAIVDDLGAVLVIAFFYTSELSIASLLFGLGFLAVMFIGNRLGI
;
A
#
# COMPACT_ATOMS: atom_id res chain seq x y z
N ALA A 1 -21.22 2.64 -11.05
CA ALA A 1 -21.34 4.10 -10.90
C ALA A 1 -22.07 4.77 -12.07
N ASN A 2 -22.22 4.11 -13.23
CA ASN A 2 -22.81 4.67 -14.45
C ASN A 2 -24.18 4.08 -14.78
N THR A 3 -24.89 3.57 -13.77
CA THR A 3 -26.24 2.98 -13.89
C THR A 3 -27.21 3.68 -12.95
N ASP A 4 -28.51 3.45 -13.13
CA ASP A 4 -29.55 3.99 -12.24
C ASP A 4 -29.42 3.51 -10.78
N LEU A 5 -28.64 2.45 -10.54
CA LEU A 5 -28.32 1.94 -9.21
C LEU A 5 -27.20 2.70 -8.50
N ALA A 6 -26.54 3.66 -9.17
CA ALA A 6 -25.42 4.41 -8.59
C ALA A 6 -25.79 5.10 -7.29
N THR A 7 -26.96 5.76 -7.24
CA THR A 7 -27.44 6.46 -6.04
C THR A 7 -27.62 5.51 -4.86
N SER A 8 -28.23 4.36 -5.08
CA SER A 8 -28.44 3.34 -4.03
C SER A 8 -27.13 2.75 -3.56
N TYR A 9 -26.17 2.54 -4.48
CA TYR A 9 -24.84 2.05 -4.18
C TYR A 9 -24.07 3.03 -3.27
N PHE A 10 -23.97 4.30 -3.65
CA PHE A 10 -23.27 5.30 -2.84
C PHE A 10 -23.95 5.50 -1.49
N HIS A 11 -25.27 5.59 -1.45
CA HIS A 11 -26.03 5.74 -0.21
C HIS A 11 -25.80 4.57 0.77
N PHE A 12 -25.64 3.35 0.26
CA PHE A 12 -25.33 2.19 1.10
C PHE A 12 -23.96 2.31 1.79
N PHE A 13 -22.93 2.76 1.06
CA PHE A 13 -21.58 2.91 1.59
C PHE A 13 -21.38 4.17 2.45
N GLU A 14 -22.25 5.16 2.30
CA GLU A 14 -22.27 6.38 3.12
C GLU A 14 -23.01 6.20 4.45
N GLN A 15 -23.69 5.07 4.67
CA GLN A 15 -24.34 4.80 5.95
C GLN A 15 -23.33 4.80 7.09
N GLU A 16 -23.64 5.57 8.13
CA GLU A 16 -22.82 5.64 9.33
C GLU A 16 -23.07 4.43 10.22
N VAL A 17 -22.00 3.78 10.63
CA VAL A 17 -21.98 2.64 11.54
C VAL A 17 -21.06 2.97 12.70
N GLY A 18 -21.60 2.96 13.90
CA GLY A 18 -20.84 3.31 15.10
C GLY A 18 -21.56 2.87 16.37
N PHE A 19 -20.94 3.21 17.50
CA PHE A 19 -21.48 2.94 18.83
C PHE A 19 -21.93 4.25 19.47
N ILE A 20 -23.02 4.21 20.21
CA ILE A 20 -23.48 5.34 21.03
C ILE A 20 -23.06 5.06 22.47
N VAL A 21 -22.19 5.91 23.03
CA VAL A 21 -21.74 5.82 24.41
C VAL A 21 -22.19 7.09 25.15
N ASN A 22 -22.99 6.92 26.19
CA ASN A 22 -23.55 8.04 26.98
C ASN A 22 -24.33 9.08 26.14
N GLY A 23 -24.93 8.67 25.03
CA GLY A 23 -25.68 9.57 24.15
C GLY A 23 -24.84 10.30 23.08
N GLU A 24 -23.51 10.13 23.12
CA GLU A 24 -22.60 10.68 22.11
C GLU A 24 -22.18 9.59 21.13
N PRO A 25 -22.10 9.91 19.83
CA PRO A 25 -21.61 8.95 18.82
C PRO A 25 -20.11 8.69 19.03
N TYR A 26 -19.77 7.42 19.26
CA TYR A 26 -18.38 6.98 19.42
C TYR A 26 -18.00 6.07 18.23
N LEU A 27 -16.88 6.37 17.57
CA LEU A 27 -16.42 5.66 16.35
C LEU A 27 -17.52 5.60 15.27
N ASN A 28 -18.24 6.69 15.07
CA ASN A 28 -19.32 6.77 14.09
C ASN A 28 -18.74 7.20 12.73
N TYR A 29 -18.47 6.23 11.87
CA TYR A 29 -17.90 6.43 10.55
C TYR A 29 -18.75 5.76 9.48
N SER A 30 -18.66 6.23 8.25
CA SER A 30 -19.34 5.59 7.13
C SER A 30 -18.84 4.16 6.91
N LEU A 31 -19.68 3.30 6.35
CA LEU A 31 -19.31 1.93 6.01
C LEU A 31 -18.09 1.93 5.04
N HIS A 32 -18.07 2.88 4.11
CA HIS A 32 -16.92 3.09 3.22
C HIS A 32 -15.61 3.33 4.01
N HIS A 33 -15.66 4.17 5.04
CA HIS A 33 -14.50 4.47 5.89
C HIS A 33 -14.02 3.21 6.64
N TRP A 34 -14.93 2.46 7.26
CA TRP A 34 -14.62 1.21 7.95
C TRP A 34 -13.96 0.18 7.03
N ILE A 35 -14.49 -0.01 5.82
CA ILE A 35 -13.95 -0.95 4.85
C ILE A 35 -12.58 -0.49 4.40
N ASN A 36 -12.42 0.79 4.06
CA ASN A 36 -11.16 1.33 3.60
C ASN A 36 -10.06 1.20 4.65
N ASP A 37 -10.31 1.64 5.88
CA ASP A 37 -9.33 1.58 6.96
C ASP A 37 -9.01 0.15 7.38
N GLY A 38 -10.02 -0.73 7.42
CA GLY A 38 -9.84 -2.14 7.72
C GLY A 38 -8.98 -2.86 6.68
N LEU A 39 -9.24 -2.63 5.39
CA LEU A 39 -8.46 -3.21 4.31
C LEU A 39 -7.03 -2.61 4.27
N MET A 40 -6.88 -1.31 4.52
CA MET A 40 -5.56 -0.68 4.62
C MET A 40 -4.74 -1.24 5.78
N ALA A 41 -5.35 -1.47 6.94
CA ALA A 41 -4.66 -2.09 8.07
C ALA A 41 -4.15 -3.51 7.73
N ILE A 42 -4.98 -4.33 7.08
CA ILE A 42 -4.59 -5.66 6.62
C ILE A 42 -3.47 -5.57 5.57
N PHE A 43 -3.59 -4.66 4.62
CA PHE A 43 -2.58 -4.43 3.59
C PHE A 43 -1.22 -4.08 4.21
N PHE A 44 -1.16 -3.09 5.09
CA PHE A 44 0.09 -2.71 5.74
C PHE A 44 0.66 -3.81 6.63
N PHE A 45 -0.19 -4.61 7.27
CA PHE A 45 0.25 -5.77 8.04
C PHE A 45 0.94 -6.82 7.15
N VAL A 46 0.32 -7.17 6.02
CA VAL A 46 0.89 -8.14 5.06
C VAL A 46 2.19 -7.61 4.47
N VAL A 47 2.22 -6.36 4.00
CA VAL A 47 3.44 -5.71 3.47
C VAL A 47 4.54 -5.68 4.53
N GLY A 48 4.22 -5.38 5.79
CA GLY A 48 5.19 -5.39 6.88
C GLY A 48 5.79 -6.78 7.15
N LEU A 49 4.98 -7.85 7.08
CA LEU A 49 5.46 -9.23 7.20
C LEU A 49 6.36 -9.62 6.01
N GLU A 50 5.97 -9.21 4.82
CA GLU A 50 6.70 -9.48 3.58
C GLU A 50 8.07 -8.79 3.59
N LEU A 51 8.11 -7.51 3.95
CA LEU A 51 9.36 -6.77 4.17
C LEU A 51 10.26 -7.45 5.20
N LYS A 52 9.72 -7.81 6.36
CA LYS A 52 10.51 -8.50 7.39
C LYS A 52 11.12 -9.79 6.84
N ARG A 53 10.36 -10.57 6.10
CA ARG A 53 10.84 -11.81 5.48
C ARG A 53 11.97 -11.54 4.49
N GLU A 54 11.81 -10.54 3.62
CA GLU A 54 12.79 -10.21 2.59
C GLU A 54 14.08 -9.63 3.16
N PHE A 55 14.01 -8.84 4.25
CA PHE A 55 15.19 -8.30 4.90
C PHE A 55 16.00 -9.34 5.70
N ILE A 56 15.34 -10.35 6.29
CA ILE A 56 16.02 -11.32 7.16
C ILE A 56 16.65 -12.46 6.37
N GLY A 57 16.01 -12.93 5.31
CA GLY A 57 16.49 -14.12 4.59
C GLY A 57 16.08 -14.15 3.12
N GLY A 58 15.57 -13.02 2.59
CA GLY A 58 15.16 -12.90 1.20
C GLY A 58 16.18 -12.18 0.32
N GLU A 59 15.74 -11.79 -0.84
CA GLU A 59 16.56 -11.19 -1.88
C GLU A 59 17.05 -9.78 -1.53
N LEU A 60 16.33 -9.05 -0.65
CA LEU A 60 16.75 -7.73 -0.16
C LEU A 60 17.95 -7.80 0.81
N ALA A 61 18.31 -9.00 1.28
CA ALA A 61 19.49 -9.20 2.15
C ALA A 61 20.81 -9.01 1.39
N ASP A 62 20.84 -9.21 0.06
CA ASP A 62 22.02 -8.98 -0.78
C ASP A 62 21.83 -7.77 -1.68
N ILE A 63 22.49 -6.67 -1.31
CA ILE A 63 22.43 -5.38 -2.04
C ILE A 63 22.81 -5.54 -3.52
N ARG A 64 23.70 -6.45 -3.88
CA ARG A 64 24.16 -6.60 -5.26
C ARG A 64 23.04 -7.11 -6.18
N ASN A 65 22.23 -7.99 -5.68
CA ASN A 65 21.09 -8.55 -6.42
C ASN A 65 19.89 -7.59 -6.45
N THR A 66 19.85 -6.65 -5.50
CA THR A 66 18.72 -5.74 -5.29
C THR A 66 18.82 -4.43 -6.09
N ILE A 67 20.03 -4.03 -6.51
CA ILE A 67 20.22 -2.76 -7.24
C ILE A 67 19.40 -2.69 -8.52
N LEU A 68 19.35 -3.76 -9.30
CA LEU A 68 18.63 -3.79 -10.57
C LEU A 68 17.10 -3.73 -10.37
N PRO A 69 16.47 -4.56 -9.48
CA PRO A 69 15.06 -4.40 -9.13
C PRO A 69 14.70 -3.02 -8.59
N ILE A 70 15.52 -2.45 -7.70
CA ILE A 70 15.29 -1.09 -7.16
C ILE A 70 15.32 -0.04 -8.28
N GLY A 71 16.32 -0.08 -9.15
CA GLY A 71 16.40 0.84 -10.29
C GLY A 71 15.19 0.72 -11.22
N ALA A 72 14.75 -0.51 -11.48
CA ALA A 72 13.57 -0.79 -12.29
C ALA A 72 12.27 -0.30 -11.62
N ALA A 73 12.10 -0.50 -10.32
CA ALA A 73 10.95 -0.01 -9.56
C ALA A 73 10.89 1.52 -9.58
N ILE A 74 12.01 2.20 -9.28
CA ILE A 74 12.08 3.67 -9.35
C ILE A 74 11.70 4.18 -10.75
N GLY A 75 12.22 3.56 -11.81
CA GLY A 75 11.85 3.90 -13.18
C GLY A 75 10.38 3.64 -13.48
N GLY A 76 9.85 2.51 -13.01
CA GLY A 76 8.45 2.12 -13.14
C GLY A 76 7.49 3.08 -12.43
N MET A 77 7.89 3.67 -11.32
CA MET A 77 7.11 4.68 -10.60
C MET A 77 7.22 6.07 -11.24
N ILE A 78 8.43 6.53 -11.53
CA ILE A 78 8.68 7.90 -12.00
C ILE A 78 8.11 8.14 -13.40
N ILE A 79 8.29 7.20 -14.32
CA ILE A 79 7.90 7.41 -15.73
C ILE A 79 6.38 7.57 -15.89
N PRO A 80 5.50 6.70 -15.34
CA PRO A 80 4.07 6.91 -15.41
C PRO A 80 3.61 8.18 -14.69
N ALA A 81 4.22 8.53 -13.54
CA ALA A 81 3.92 9.75 -12.83
C ALA A 81 4.23 11.00 -13.67
N LEU A 82 5.40 11.04 -14.34
CA LEU A 82 5.78 12.14 -15.23
C LEU A 82 4.85 12.24 -16.44
N ILE A 83 4.50 11.12 -17.07
CA ILE A 83 3.56 11.10 -18.21
C ILE A 83 2.21 11.68 -17.76
N TYR A 84 1.71 11.23 -16.59
CA TYR A 84 0.46 11.73 -16.03
C TYR A 84 0.52 13.23 -15.77
N LEU A 85 1.57 13.72 -15.12
CA LEU A 85 1.77 15.14 -14.85
C LEU A 85 1.82 15.94 -16.14
N CYS A 86 2.57 15.50 -17.16
CA CYS A 86 2.68 16.20 -18.43
C CYS A 86 1.33 16.36 -19.15
N LEU A 87 0.46 15.35 -19.03
CA LEU A 87 -0.87 15.37 -19.66
C LEU A 87 -1.89 16.18 -18.85
N ASN A 88 -1.68 16.34 -17.54
CA ASN A 88 -2.64 16.99 -16.64
C ASN A 88 -2.14 18.30 -16.03
N ILE A 89 -1.05 18.88 -16.58
CA ILE A 89 -0.52 20.17 -16.10
C ILE A 89 -1.61 21.24 -16.20
N GLY A 90 -1.83 21.96 -15.10
CA GLY A 90 -2.79 23.05 -15.02
C GLY A 90 -4.25 22.63 -14.87
N THR A 91 -4.53 21.34 -14.71
CA THR A 91 -5.88 20.82 -14.42
C THR A 91 -6.03 20.44 -12.94
N ALA A 92 -7.26 20.34 -12.45
CA ALA A 92 -7.55 19.86 -11.10
C ALA A 92 -7.11 18.41 -10.90
N GLN A 93 -7.01 17.63 -11.97
CA GLN A 93 -6.59 16.22 -11.95
C GLN A 93 -5.09 16.05 -11.71
N SER A 94 -4.28 17.10 -11.82
CA SER A 94 -2.83 17.04 -11.62
C SER A 94 -2.43 16.44 -10.26
N MET A 95 -3.27 16.59 -9.25
CA MET A 95 -3.06 16.00 -7.92
C MET A 95 -3.06 14.47 -7.91
N GLY A 96 -3.62 13.81 -8.94
CA GLY A 96 -3.67 12.35 -9.06
C GLY A 96 -2.40 11.69 -9.63
N TRP A 97 -1.27 12.39 -9.67
CA TRP A 97 -0.03 11.90 -10.30
C TRP A 97 0.53 10.60 -9.69
N GLY A 98 0.22 10.32 -8.42
CA GLY A 98 0.64 9.08 -7.76
C GLY A 98 -0.21 7.86 -8.12
N ILE A 99 -1.42 8.03 -8.70
CA ILE A 99 -2.32 6.92 -9.02
C ILE A 99 -1.69 5.92 -10.01
N PRO A 100 -1.09 6.34 -11.13
CA PRO A 100 -0.53 5.40 -12.11
C PRO A 100 0.80 4.75 -11.67
N MET A 101 1.30 5.06 -10.48
CA MET A 101 2.50 4.44 -9.92
C MET A 101 2.18 3.09 -9.25
N ALA A 102 0.95 2.89 -8.77
CA ALA A 102 0.57 1.66 -8.07
C ALA A 102 0.50 0.49 -9.04
N THR A 103 1.24 -0.59 -8.73
CA THR A 103 1.24 -1.84 -9.50
C THR A 103 0.57 -2.96 -8.72
N ASP A 104 -0.08 -3.87 -9.43
CA ASP A 104 -0.68 -5.07 -8.84
C ASP A 104 0.28 -6.25 -8.94
N ILE A 105 0.99 -6.53 -7.85
CA ILE A 105 1.93 -7.65 -7.74
C ILE A 105 1.21 -8.98 -7.91
N ALA A 106 0.05 -9.16 -7.30
CA ALA A 106 -0.65 -10.43 -7.31
C ALA A 106 -1.04 -10.82 -8.73
N PHE A 107 -1.46 -9.84 -9.55
CA PHE A 107 -1.73 -10.06 -10.95
C PHE A 107 -0.46 -10.42 -11.73
N ALA A 108 0.61 -9.66 -11.57
CA ALA A 108 1.87 -9.89 -12.28
C ALA A 108 2.48 -11.26 -11.93
N LEU A 109 2.56 -11.61 -10.66
CA LEU A 109 3.04 -12.91 -10.19
C LEU A 109 2.09 -14.05 -10.61
N GLY A 110 0.78 -13.82 -10.56
CA GLY A 110 -0.22 -14.78 -11.02
C GLY A 110 0.01 -15.22 -12.46
N VAL A 111 0.24 -14.27 -13.37
CA VAL A 111 0.58 -14.56 -14.77
C VAL A 111 1.89 -15.34 -14.88
N VAL A 112 2.92 -14.96 -14.14
CA VAL A 112 4.21 -15.64 -14.15
C VAL A 112 4.12 -17.06 -13.61
N TYR A 113 3.35 -17.28 -12.53
CA TYR A 113 3.14 -18.62 -11.99
C TYR A 113 2.30 -19.52 -12.92
N LEU A 114 1.36 -18.96 -13.66
CA LEU A 114 0.61 -19.72 -14.70
C LEU A 114 1.51 -20.23 -15.82
N LEU A 115 2.61 -19.52 -16.13
CA LEU A 115 3.60 -19.97 -17.12
C LEU A 115 4.51 -21.09 -16.58
N GLY A 116 4.50 -21.32 -15.26
CA GLY A 116 5.17 -22.42 -14.59
C GLY A 116 6.69 -22.44 -14.81
N ASP A 117 7.19 -23.61 -15.26
CA ASP A 117 8.64 -23.85 -15.46
C ASP A 117 9.23 -23.18 -16.70
N LYS A 118 8.39 -22.55 -17.53
CA LYS A 118 8.86 -21.79 -18.70
C LYS A 118 9.54 -20.48 -18.32
N VAL A 119 9.30 -19.98 -17.09
CA VAL A 119 9.92 -18.76 -16.58
C VAL A 119 11.08 -19.12 -15.67
N PRO A 120 12.30 -18.61 -15.95
CA PRO A 120 13.46 -18.81 -15.08
C PRO A 120 13.20 -18.33 -13.65
N VAL A 121 13.77 -19.03 -12.66
CA VAL A 121 13.62 -18.67 -11.24
C VAL A 121 14.13 -17.26 -10.98
N SER A 122 15.23 -16.86 -11.62
CA SER A 122 15.79 -15.50 -11.51
C SER A 122 14.82 -14.40 -11.95
N ALA A 123 13.98 -14.66 -12.97
CA ALA A 123 12.96 -13.70 -13.40
C ALA A 123 11.81 -13.61 -12.39
N LYS A 124 11.43 -14.72 -11.76
CA LYS A 124 10.42 -14.72 -10.68
C LYS A 124 10.92 -13.92 -9.47
N VAL A 125 12.15 -14.18 -9.06
CA VAL A 125 12.83 -13.46 -7.96
C VAL A 125 12.92 -11.97 -8.27
N PHE A 126 13.42 -11.61 -9.45
CA PHE A 126 13.50 -10.21 -9.89
C PHE A 126 12.14 -9.50 -9.81
N LEU A 127 11.07 -10.15 -10.33
CA LEU A 127 9.73 -9.57 -10.33
C LEU A 127 9.17 -9.42 -8.92
N THR A 128 9.39 -10.40 -8.04
CA THR A 128 8.97 -10.33 -6.63
C THR A 128 9.68 -9.19 -5.91
N THR A 129 11.00 -9.07 -6.06
CA THR A 129 11.79 -7.99 -5.43
C THR A 129 11.39 -6.62 -5.96
N LEU A 130 11.21 -6.48 -7.29
CA LEU A 130 10.74 -5.25 -7.92
C LEU A 130 9.39 -4.82 -7.32
N ALA A 131 8.48 -5.76 -7.22
CA ALA A 131 7.14 -5.52 -6.73
C ALA A 131 7.12 -5.06 -5.24
N ILE A 132 7.92 -5.68 -4.38
CA ILE A 132 8.04 -5.28 -2.97
C ILE A 132 8.62 -3.87 -2.85
N VAL A 133 9.62 -3.53 -3.67
CA VAL A 133 10.22 -2.18 -3.67
C VAL A 133 9.23 -1.15 -4.20
N ASP A 134 8.42 -1.49 -5.19
CA ASP A 134 7.40 -0.63 -5.77
C ASP A 134 6.28 -0.32 -4.77
N ASP A 135 5.79 -1.33 -4.06
CA ASP A 135 4.80 -1.14 -2.99
C ASP A 135 5.33 -0.23 -1.88
N LEU A 136 6.59 -0.45 -1.47
CA LEU A 136 7.24 0.40 -0.48
C LEU A 136 7.34 1.84 -0.97
N GLY A 137 7.70 2.03 -2.23
CA GLY A 137 7.77 3.32 -2.89
C GLY A 137 6.41 4.03 -2.93
N ALA A 138 5.35 3.31 -3.29
CA ALA A 138 3.99 3.82 -3.30
C ALA A 138 3.54 4.28 -1.90
N VAL A 139 3.83 3.47 -0.85
CA VAL A 139 3.54 3.84 0.54
C VAL A 139 4.27 5.12 0.95
N LEU A 140 5.55 5.26 0.60
CA LEU A 140 6.33 6.47 0.88
C LEU A 140 5.76 7.69 0.16
N VAL A 141 5.37 7.55 -1.10
CA VAL A 141 4.73 8.63 -1.86
C VAL A 141 3.42 9.06 -1.20
N ILE A 142 2.58 8.13 -0.79
CA ILE A 142 1.33 8.44 -0.07
C ILE A 142 1.64 9.17 1.23
N ALA A 143 2.60 8.68 2.02
CA ALA A 143 2.96 9.26 3.30
C ALA A 143 3.49 10.69 3.18
N PHE A 144 4.30 11.00 2.16
CA PHE A 144 4.93 12.31 2.02
C PHE A 144 4.12 13.33 1.22
N PHE A 145 3.33 12.89 0.23
CA PHE A 145 2.68 13.79 -0.72
C PHE A 145 1.16 13.82 -0.59
N TYR A 146 0.54 12.77 -0.07
CA TYR A 146 -0.93 12.67 0.01
C TYR A 146 -1.48 12.78 1.43
N THR A 147 -0.61 12.77 2.44
CA THR A 147 -1.03 12.95 3.83
C THR A 147 -1.21 14.45 4.11
N SER A 148 -2.44 14.90 4.27
CA SER A 148 -2.77 16.29 4.54
C SER A 148 -2.54 16.71 5.99
N GLU A 149 -2.69 15.79 6.94
CA GLU A 149 -2.51 16.04 8.37
C GLU A 149 -1.81 14.86 9.05
N LEU A 150 -0.59 15.10 9.53
CA LEU A 150 0.13 14.14 10.38
C LEU A 150 -0.35 14.28 11.82
N SER A 151 -1.17 13.36 12.29
CA SER A 151 -1.50 13.27 13.71
C SER A 151 -0.29 12.71 14.47
N ILE A 152 0.40 13.59 15.21
CA ILE A 152 1.55 13.21 16.05
C ILE A 152 1.13 12.16 17.09
N ALA A 153 -0.10 12.27 17.62
CA ALA A 153 -0.64 11.28 18.54
C ALA A 153 -0.73 9.88 17.90
N SER A 154 -1.29 9.78 16.70
CA SER A 154 -1.38 8.49 15.97
C SER A 154 -0.01 7.92 15.64
N LEU A 155 0.96 8.77 15.29
CA LEU A 155 2.34 8.36 15.05
C LEU A 155 3.00 7.80 16.32
N LEU A 156 2.82 8.46 17.47
CA LEU A 156 3.34 8.00 18.76
C LEU A 156 2.69 6.68 19.19
N PHE A 157 1.38 6.49 18.97
CA PHE A 157 0.72 5.21 19.22
C PHE A 157 1.28 4.11 18.33
N GLY A 158 1.47 4.36 17.02
CA GLY A 158 2.08 3.40 16.10
C GLY A 158 3.50 3.01 16.52
N LEU A 159 4.34 3.99 16.87
CA LEU A 159 5.69 3.74 17.39
C LEU A 159 5.66 2.96 18.72
N GLY A 160 4.70 3.25 19.59
CA GLY A 160 4.49 2.51 20.84
C GLY A 160 4.18 1.04 20.58
N PHE A 161 3.28 0.73 19.64
CA PHE A 161 3.00 -0.66 19.25
C PHE A 161 4.23 -1.35 18.65
N LEU A 162 4.99 -0.68 17.79
CA LEU A 162 6.23 -1.24 17.24
C LEU A 162 7.25 -1.53 18.35
N ALA A 163 7.40 -0.64 19.34
CA ALA A 163 8.28 -0.86 20.47
C ALA A 163 7.85 -2.08 21.31
N VAL A 164 6.56 -2.23 21.58
CA VAL A 164 6.00 -3.39 22.30
C VAL A 164 6.26 -4.68 21.52
N MET A 165 6.02 -4.68 20.20
CA MET A 165 6.29 -5.84 19.35
C MET A 165 7.79 -6.18 19.34
N PHE A 166 8.67 -5.19 19.26
CA PHE A 166 10.12 -5.39 19.27
C PHE A 166 10.60 -5.98 20.60
N ILE A 167 10.11 -5.45 21.71
CA ILE A 167 10.43 -5.95 23.06
C ILE A 167 9.90 -7.38 23.25
N GLY A 168 8.63 -7.65 22.85
CA GLY A 168 8.05 -8.98 22.91
C GLY A 168 8.86 -10.02 22.11
N ASN A 169 9.23 -9.66 20.88
CA ASN A 169 10.07 -10.53 20.04
C ASN A 169 11.47 -10.80 20.66
N ARG A 170 12.03 -9.81 21.38
CA ARG A 170 13.33 -9.96 22.05
C ARG A 170 13.24 -10.79 23.33
N LEU A 171 12.08 -10.82 23.98
CA LEU A 171 11.79 -11.61 25.17
C LEU A 171 11.35 -13.04 24.84
N GLY A 172 11.18 -13.37 23.54
CA GLY A 172 10.79 -14.70 23.08
C GLY A 172 9.30 -15.02 23.24
N ILE A 173 8.46 -13.97 23.32
CA ILE A 173 7.00 -14.07 23.40
C ILE A 173 6.39 -13.97 22.01
#